data_2b9f75d87fe1feeb7794802803694df5
#
_entry.id   2b9f75d87fe1feeb7794802803694df5
#
_cell.length_a   1.000
_cell.length_b   1.000
_cell.length_c   1.000
_cell.angle_alpha   90.00
_cell.angle_beta   90.00
_cell.angle_gamma   90.00
#
_symmetry.space_group_name_H-M   'P 1'
#
loop_
_entity.id
_entity.type
_entity.pdbx_description
1 polymer ?
#
loop_
_entity_poly.entity_id
_entity_poly.type
_entity_poly.pdbx_seq_one_letter_code
_entity_poly.pdbx_strand_id
1 'polypeptide(L)'
;DEALNIARMNADALNAAIDFVPLNFLDPAQRKQLPGVDVIVSNPPYIPINEKPEMKRNVVEFEPSTALFVPDNDPLIFYKAIADFGWEKLKKGGNMYAEVHESLGEPIRELFLSKGYTVQLKKDLQGKDRMIKAAN
;
A
#
# COMPACT_ATOMS: atom_id res chain seq x y z
N ASP A 1 -10.32 -15.65 8.58
CA ASP A 1 -10.16 -14.83 7.37
C ASP A 1 -9.51 -15.66 6.27
N GLU A 2 -10.24 -15.89 5.18
CA GLU A 2 -9.86 -16.80 4.09
C GLU A 2 -8.54 -16.39 3.43
N ALA A 3 -8.34 -15.10 3.17
CA ALA A 3 -7.11 -14.58 2.55
C ALA A 3 -5.87 -14.88 3.40
N LEU A 4 -5.95 -14.73 4.72
CA LEU A 4 -4.85 -15.06 5.62
C LEU A 4 -4.57 -16.56 5.70
N ASN A 5 -5.61 -17.40 5.56
CA ASN A 5 -5.41 -18.84 5.52
C ASN A 5 -4.66 -19.27 4.25
N ILE A 6 -5.04 -18.72 3.09
CA ILE A 6 -4.33 -18.96 1.83
C ILE A 6 -2.88 -18.46 1.92
N ALA A 7 -2.68 -17.28 2.50
CA ALA A 7 -1.33 -16.71 2.67
C ALA A 7 -0.44 -17.60 3.56
N ARG A 8 -0.99 -18.15 4.66
CA ARG A 8 -0.27 -19.12 5.52
C ARG A 8 0.09 -20.40 4.77
N MET A 9 -0.87 -20.98 4.04
CA MET A 9 -0.60 -22.17 3.22
C MET A 9 0.52 -21.93 2.19
N ASN A 10 0.55 -20.75 1.56
CA ASN A 10 1.61 -20.40 0.62
C ASN A 10 2.96 -20.23 1.33
N ALA A 11 3.00 -19.61 2.50
CA ALA A 11 4.23 -19.45 3.28
C ALA A 11 4.79 -20.82 3.70
N ASP A 12 3.93 -21.72 4.18
CA ASP A 12 4.30 -23.08 4.58
C ASP A 12 4.86 -23.88 3.39
N ALA A 13 4.18 -23.82 2.23
CA ALA A 13 4.65 -24.49 1.02
C ALA A 13 6.01 -24.01 0.51
N LEU A 14 6.33 -22.74 0.78
CA LEU A 14 7.62 -22.12 0.39
C LEU A 14 8.67 -22.19 1.51
N ASN A 15 8.34 -22.77 2.67
CA ASN A 15 9.16 -22.75 3.89
C ASN A 15 9.59 -21.31 4.28
N ALA A 16 8.69 -20.33 4.09
CA ALA A 16 8.95 -18.95 4.41
C ALA A 16 8.48 -18.62 5.84
N ALA A 17 9.39 -18.10 6.67
CA ALA A 17 9.06 -17.64 8.01
C ALA A 17 8.39 -16.24 7.92
N ILE A 18 7.06 -16.19 8.08
CA ILE A 18 6.25 -14.98 7.97
C ILE A 18 5.32 -14.85 9.18
N ASP A 19 5.33 -13.68 9.81
CA ASP A 19 4.36 -13.31 10.85
C ASP A 19 3.13 -12.65 10.21
N PHE A 20 1.99 -13.31 10.28
CA PHE A 20 0.72 -12.79 9.77
C PHE A 20 -0.04 -12.07 10.88
N VAL A 21 -0.16 -10.76 10.77
CA VAL A 21 -0.84 -9.91 11.78
C VAL A 21 -2.13 -9.33 11.17
N PRO A 22 -3.31 -9.88 11.52
CA PRO A 22 -4.59 -9.32 11.09
C PRO A 22 -4.87 -8.01 11.83
N LEU A 23 -4.94 -6.90 11.11
CA LEU A 23 -5.27 -5.59 11.66
C LEU A 23 -5.94 -4.69 10.62
N ASN A 24 -6.67 -3.69 11.11
CA ASN A 24 -7.11 -2.59 10.26
C ASN A 24 -5.97 -1.56 10.13
N PHE A 25 -5.31 -1.55 8.98
CA PHE A 25 -4.16 -0.67 8.76
C PHE A 25 -4.54 0.83 8.77
N LEU A 26 -5.79 1.19 8.57
CA LEU A 26 -6.27 2.58 8.69
C LEU A 26 -6.45 3.02 10.15
N ASP A 27 -6.48 2.08 11.11
CA ASP A 27 -6.54 2.38 12.53
C ASP A 27 -5.14 2.66 13.11
N PRO A 28 -4.83 3.89 13.54
CA PRO A 28 -3.51 4.23 14.10
C PRO A 28 -3.17 3.42 15.36
N ALA A 29 -4.15 3.08 16.20
CA ALA A 29 -3.91 2.33 17.44
C ALA A 29 -3.46 0.89 17.14
N GLN A 30 -4.00 0.27 16.09
CA GLN A 30 -3.58 -1.06 15.65
C GLN A 30 -2.20 -1.02 14.99
N ARG A 31 -1.92 -0.02 14.12
CA ARG A 31 -0.59 0.13 13.49
C ARG A 31 0.54 0.31 14.51
N LYS A 32 0.29 1.02 15.61
CA LYS A 32 1.30 1.25 16.67
C LYS A 32 1.81 -0.03 17.31
N GLN A 33 1.05 -1.12 17.25
CA GLN A 33 1.44 -2.42 17.81
C GLN A 33 2.49 -3.14 16.95
N LEU A 34 2.64 -2.75 15.69
CA LEU A 34 3.61 -3.34 14.78
C LEU A 34 5.05 -2.93 15.16
N PRO A 35 6.02 -3.83 14.97
CA PRO A 35 7.43 -3.54 15.26
C PRO A 35 8.01 -2.52 14.28
N GLY A 36 9.19 -1.99 14.61
CA GLY A 36 10.01 -1.24 13.67
C GLY A 36 10.57 -2.14 12.56
N VAL A 37 10.60 -1.65 11.33
CA VAL A 37 10.96 -2.43 10.14
C VAL A 37 12.07 -1.75 9.33
N ASP A 38 12.80 -2.55 8.56
CA ASP A 38 13.87 -2.04 7.69
C ASP A 38 13.33 -1.70 6.29
N VAL A 39 12.27 -2.37 5.86
CA VAL A 39 11.62 -2.17 4.56
C VAL A 39 10.11 -2.26 4.73
N ILE A 40 9.40 -1.37 4.03
CA ILE A 40 7.95 -1.42 3.86
C ILE A 40 7.68 -1.64 2.37
N VAL A 41 6.86 -2.63 2.05
CA VAL A 41 6.36 -2.86 0.68
C VAL A 41 4.85 -2.92 0.73
N SER A 42 4.17 -2.20 -0.14
CA SER A 42 2.71 -2.15 -0.17
C SER A 42 2.17 -2.05 -1.59
N ASN A 43 1.12 -2.80 -1.85
CA ASN A 43 0.18 -2.55 -2.94
C ASN A 43 -1.18 -2.26 -2.31
N PRO A 44 -1.44 -1.02 -1.89
CA PRO A 44 -2.66 -0.67 -1.20
C PRO A 44 -3.83 -0.55 -2.16
N PRO A 45 -5.08 -0.62 -1.70
CA PRO A 45 -6.22 -0.16 -2.49
C PRO A 45 -6.02 1.30 -2.92
N TYR A 46 -6.26 1.60 -4.20
CA TYR A 46 -6.06 2.95 -4.75
C TYR A 46 -7.08 3.37 -5.80
N ILE A 47 -8.05 2.50 -6.15
CA ILE A 47 -9.04 2.79 -7.19
C ILE A 47 -10.23 3.52 -6.57
N PRO A 48 -10.54 4.76 -6.98
CA PRO A 48 -11.75 5.44 -6.55
C PRO A 48 -13.01 4.64 -6.90
N ILE A 49 -14.01 4.64 -6.02
CA ILE A 49 -15.24 3.85 -6.21
C ILE A 49 -15.97 4.25 -7.51
N ASN A 50 -15.91 5.50 -7.92
CA ASN A 50 -16.53 5.99 -9.14
C ASN A 50 -15.93 5.42 -10.43
N GLU A 51 -14.71 4.87 -10.40
CA GLU A 51 -14.09 4.20 -11.55
C GLU A 51 -14.57 2.75 -11.75
N LYS A 52 -15.28 2.18 -10.76
CA LYS A 52 -15.76 0.80 -10.82
C LYS A 52 -16.55 0.43 -12.09
N PRO A 53 -17.42 1.29 -12.67
CA PRO A 53 -18.16 0.98 -13.88
C PRO A 53 -17.28 0.80 -15.13
N GLU A 54 -16.08 1.39 -15.14
CA GLU A 54 -15.16 1.35 -16.28
C GLU A 54 -14.19 0.16 -16.21
N MET A 55 -14.19 -0.56 -15.08
CA MET A 55 -13.28 -1.67 -14.87
C MET A 55 -13.72 -2.93 -15.63
N LYS A 56 -12.73 -3.76 -15.95
CA LYS A 56 -12.98 -5.07 -16.54
C LYS A 56 -13.76 -5.95 -15.57
N ARG A 57 -14.79 -6.61 -16.09
CA ARG A 57 -15.72 -7.45 -15.32
C ARG A 57 -15.01 -8.54 -14.48
N ASN A 58 -13.99 -9.16 -15.04
CA ASN A 58 -13.21 -10.19 -14.34
C ASN A 58 -12.49 -9.69 -13.08
N VAL A 59 -12.09 -8.42 -13.04
CA VAL A 59 -11.47 -7.84 -11.82
C VAL A 59 -12.54 -7.57 -10.77
N VAL A 60 -13.65 -6.94 -11.17
CA VAL A 60 -14.73 -6.56 -10.23
C VAL A 60 -15.44 -7.77 -9.63
N GLU A 61 -15.54 -8.89 -10.37
CA GLU A 61 -16.25 -10.11 -9.94
C GLU A 61 -15.39 -11.04 -9.07
N PHE A 62 -14.08 -11.06 -9.26
CA PHE A 62 -13.21 -12.05 -8.61
C PHE A 62 -12.30 -11.47 -7.53
N GLU A 63 -12.08 -10.14 -7.52
CA GLU A 63 -11.25 -9.52 -6.50
C GLU A 63 -12.09 -8.88 -5.38
N PRO A 64 -11.70 -9.02 -4.11
CA PRO A 64 -12.42 -8.40 -3.01
C PRO A 64 -12.46 -6.88 -3.16
N SER A 65 -13.64 -6.29 -3.07
CA SER A 65 -13.80 -4.82 -3.20
C SER A 65 -12.96 -4.03 -2.19
N THR A 66 -12.71 -4.59 -1.02
CA THR A 66 -11.84 -4.00 0.02
C THR A 66 -10.37 -4.00 -0.34
N ALA A 67 -9.95 -4.82 -1.31
CA ALA A 67 -8.57 -4.86 -1.81
C ALA A 67 -8.34 -3.89 -2.98
N LEU A 68 -9.38 -3.33 -3.56
CA LEU A 68 -9.32 -2.51 -4.78
C LEU A 68 -9.67 -1.03 -4.51
N PHE A 69 -10.77 -0.79 -3.79
CA PHE A 69 -11.43 0.52 -3.80
C PHE A 69 -11.12 1.38 -2.58
N VAL A 70 -11.07 2.68 -2.85
CA VAL A 70 -10.97 3.76 -1.86
C VAL A 70 -12.13 4.75 -2.02
N PRO A 71 -12.48 5.50 -0.95
CA PRO A 71 -13.48 6.56 -1.05
C PRO A 71 -13.08 7.63 -2.07
N ASP A 72 -14.02 8.08 -2.89
CA ASP A 72 -13.79 9.11 -3.92
C ASP A 72 -13.29 10.45 -3.34
N ASN A 73 -13.72 10.77 -2.12
CA ASN A 73 -13.33 12.00 -1.42
C ASN A 73 -11.95 11.92 -0.74
N ASP A 74 -11.35 10.73 -0.63
CA ASP A 74 -10.00 10.56 -0.09
C ASP A 74 -9.26 9.38 -0.76
N PRO A 75 -8.85 9.50 -2.02
CA PRO A 75 -8.15 8.43 -2.73
C PRO A 75 -6.74 8.16 -2.17
N LEU A 76 -6.21 9.05 -1.32
CA LEU A 76 -4.89 8.91 -0.71
C LEU A 76 -4.92 8.31 0.70
N ILE A 77 -6.07 7.84 1.19
CA ILE A 77 -6.25 7.40 2.58
C ILE A 77 -5.21 6.36 3.03
N PHE A 78 -4.92 5.37 2.20
CA PHE A 78 -3.91 4.35 2.53
C PHE A 78 -2.50 4.90 2.47
N TYR A 79 -2.19 5.79 1.51
CA TYR A 79 -0.86 6.41 1.41
C TYR A 79 -0.56 7.32 2.60
N LYS A 80 -1.56 8.04 3.13
CA LYS A 80 -1.45 8.79 4.39
C LYS A 80 -1.10 7.85 5.54
N ALA A 81 -1.82 6.74 5.66
CA ALA A 81 -1.59 5.74 6.69
C ALA A 81 -0.21 5.09 6.59
N ILE A 82 0.24 4.76 5.36
CA ILE A 82 1.57 4.20 5.08
C ILE A 82 2.67 5.21 5.42
N ALA A 83 2.49 6.48 5.05
CA ALA A 83 3.46 7.52 5.35
C ALA A 83 3.58 7.78 6.86
N ASP A 84 2.46 7.81 7.60
CA ASP A 84 2.49 7.93 9.05
C ASP A 84 3.17 6.74 9.72
N PHE A 85 2.84 5.52 9.30
CA PHE A 85 3.46 4.29 9.79
C PHE A 85 4.96 4.26 9.51
N GLY A 86 5.37 4.59 8.30
CA GLY A 86 6.78 4.63 7.92
C GLY A 86 7.56 5.66 8.72
N TRP A 87 6.98 6.84 9.01
CA TRP A 87 7.64 7.85 9.83
C TRP A 87 7.90 7.36 11.25
N GLU A 88 6.97 6.59 11.82
CA GLU A 88 7.09 6.08 13.19
C GLU A 88 7.92 4.79 13.30
N LYS A 89 7.91 3.93 12.26
CA LYS A 89 8.36 2.54 12.36
C LYS A 89 9.48 2.16 11.40
N LEU A 90 9.75 2.95 10.36
CA LEU A 90 10.86 2.69 9.46
C LEU A 90 12.17 3.02 10.16
N LYS A 91 13.07 2.06 10.25
CA LYS A 91 14.37 2.25 10.89
C LYS A 91 15.23 3.20 10.06
N LYS A 92 16.22 3.81 10.70
CA LYS A 92 17.18 4.71 10.03
C LYS A 92 17.86 4.00 8.84
N GLY A 93 17.77 4.61 7.67
CA GLY A 93 18.27 4.05 6.40
C GLY A 93 17.35 3.02 5.76
N GLY A 94 16.18 2.77 6.35
CA GLY A 94 15.14 1.92 5.77
C GLY A 94 14.48 2.57 4.55
N ASN A 95 13.78 1.76 3.77
CA ASN A 95 13.11 2.20 2.55
C ASN A 95 11.67 1.71 2.51
N MET A 96 10.83 2.51 1.88
CA MET A 96 9.43 2.19 1.61
C MET A 96 9.19 2.15 0.10
N TYR A 97 8.42 1.17 -0.33
CA TYR A 97 8.03 0.99 -1.72
C TYR A 97 6.52 0.77 -1.77
N ALA A 98 5.84 1.50 -2.64
CA ALA A 98 4.42 1.27 -2.87
C ALA A 98 4.06 1.35 -4.35
N GLU A 99 3.08 0.53 -4.76
CA GLU A 99 2.41 0.71 -6.03
C GLU A 99 1.50 1.93 -5.97
N VAL A 100 1.38 2.66 -7.09
CA VAL A 100 0.54 3.86 -7.19
C VAL A 100 -0.37 3.79 -8.41
N HIS A 101 -1.54 4.41 -8.29
CA HIS A 101 -2.41 4.65 -9.45
C HIS A 101 -1.74 5.66 -10.39
N GLU A 102 -1.84 5.43 -11.71
CA GLU A 102 -1.16 6.25 -12.73
C GLU A 102 -1.50 7.75 -12.68
N SER A 103 -2.71 8.10 -12.24
CA SER A 103 -3.17 9.49 -12.12
C SER A 103 -2.83 10.13 -10.76
N LEU A 104 -2.38 9.34 -9.76
CA LEU A 104 -2.13 9.80 -8.40
C LEU A 104 -0.64 9.85 -8.03
N GLY A 105 0.27 9.58 -8.97
CA GLY A 105 1.71 9.56 -8.74
C GLY A 105 2.23 10.85 -8.11
N GLU A 106 1.98 12.00 -8.71
CA GLU A 106 2.42 13.30 -8.17
C GLU A 106 1.73 13.69 -6.86
N PRO A 107 0.39 13.58 -6.69
CA PRO A 107 -0.24 13.81 -5.38
C PRO A 107 0.34 12.95 -4.24
N ILE A 108 0.65 11.68 -4.52
CA ILE A 108 1.28 10.78 -3.54
C ILE A 108 2.72 11.23 -3.26
N ARG A 109 3.48 11.59 -4.28
CA ARG A 109 4.84 12.10 -4.15
C ARG A 109 4.86 13.34 -3.24
N GLU A 110 3.99 14.30 -3.47
CA GLU A 110 3.89 15.51 -2.66
C GLU A 110 3.47 15.23 -1.22
N LEU A 111 2.56 14.29 -1.01
CA LEU A 111 2.18 13.83 0.32
C LEU A 111 3.41 13.34 1.11
N PHE A 112 4.25 12.49 0.51
CA PHE A 112 5.44 11.96 1.17
C PHE A 112 6.51 13.03 1.38
N LEU A 113 6.74 13.90 0.41
CA LEU A 113 7.66 15.05 0.55
C LEU A 113 7.26 15.98 1.69
N SER A 114 5.95 16.27 1.82
CA SER A 114 5.43 17.13 2.89
C SER A 114 5.65 16.54 4.30
N LYS A 115 5.81 15.23 4.39
CA LYS A 115 6.15 14.52 5.64
C LYS A 115 7.66 14.37 5.88
N GLY A 116 8.50 14.92 5.00
CA GLY A 116 9.95 14.93 5.16
C GLY A 116 10.69 13.76 4.51
N TYR A 117 10.01 12.91 3.74
CA TYR A 117 10.68 11.82 3.01
C TYR A 117 11.46 12.32 1.81
N THR A 118 12.56 11.64 1.49
CA THR A 118 13.16 11.66 0.16
C THR A 118 12.38 10.71 -0.74
N VAL A 119 11.93 11.17 -1.92
CA VAL A 119 10.97 10.45 -2.74
C VAL A 119 11.45 10.28 -4.18
N GLN A 120 11.27 9.09 -4.74
CA GLN A 120 11.47 8.79 -6.15
C GLN A 120 10.19 8.15 -6.71
N LEU A 121 9.59 8.78 -7.72
CA LEU A 121 8.48 8.22 -8.49
C LEU A 121 9.06 7.52 -9.73
N LYS A 122 8.58 6.30 -10.02
CA LYS A 122 9.03 5.49 -11.15
C LYS A 122 7.86 5.09 -12.03
N LYS A 123 8.13 5.12 -13.33
CA LYS A 123 7.19 4.69 -14.37
C LYS A 123 7.35 3.20 -14.67
N ASP A 124 6.25 2.60 -15.13
CA ASP A 124 6.25 1.28 -15.71
C ASP A 124 6.78 1.26 -17.15
N LEU A 125 6.79 0.08 -17.78
CA LEU A 125 7.25 -0.09 -19.16
C LEU A 125 6.38 0.64 -20.20
N GLN A 126 5.17 1.08 -19.82
CA GLN A 126 4.25 1.85 -20.66
C GLN A 126 4.40 3.36 -20.45
N GLY A 127 5.30 3.79 -19.56
CA GLY A 127 5.55 5.20 -19.27
C GLY A 127 4.56 5.80 -18.26
N LYS A 128 3.75 5.00 -17.58
CA LYS A 128 2.79 5.45 -16.56
C LYS A 128 3.42 5.40 -15.17
N ASP A 129 3.10 6.35 -14.31
CA ASP A 129 3.52 6.32 -12.92
C ASP A 129 2.97 5.06 -12.24
N ARG A 130 3.85 4.28 -11.62
CA ARG A 130 3.46 2.98 -11.09
C ARG A 130 4.05 2.65 -9.72
N MET A 131 5.20 3.16 -9.41
CA MET A 131 5.90 2.84 -8.16
C MET A 131 6.46 4.09 -7.52
N ILE A 132 6.37 4.15 -6.20
CA ILE A 132 7.02 5.17 -5.40
C ILE A 132 8.03 4.50 -4.46
N LYS A 133 9.20 5.08 -4.33
CA LYS A 133 10.17 4.78 -3.28
C LYS A 133 10.27 6.00 -2.37
N ALA A 134 10.21 5.79 -1.06
CA ALA A 134 10.42 6.82 -0.05
C ALA A 134 11.42 6.35 1.01
N ALA A 135 12.22 7.27 1.53
CA ALA A 135 13.16 7.05 2.63
C ALA A 135 13.21 8.27 3.54
N ASN A 136 13.38 8.05 4.85
CA ASN A 136 13.56 9.08 5.88
C ASN A 136 15.04 9.24 6.27
#